data_9ad794f5e81ba0381bfb58cea8f34b1b
#
_entry.id   9ad794f5e81ba0381bfb58cea8f34b1b
#
_cell.length_a   1.000
_cell.length_b   1.000
_cell.length_c   1.000
_cell.angle_alpha   90.00
_cell.angle_beta   90.00
_cell.angle_gamma   90.00
#
_symmetry.space_group_name_H-M   'P 1'
#
loop_
_entity.id
_entity.type
_entity.pdbx_description
1 polymer ?
#
loop_
_entity_poly.entity_id
_entity_poly.type
_entity_poly.pdbx_seq_one_letter_code
_entity_poly.pdbx_strand_id
1 'polypeptide(L)'
;MILKTKKYILSICLLLLSSLLMAEVVVLRSGQSVRGDIVLQNEDVVIIRSSNGMRHQYPMNEVLTIQEEAQKNIVKEASSTTPNKKKTVSLSAQAMGGALYVPYLGWGGYAGADLLVGANLMNKKVFVGGGIGYRAKIVNKEAYSFIPLQVCISSVLGEKQNAPAVGLNLGYGFAANAGTQGGICVGADLGWSFQVSQEARVVLGLNTEWQQAQTKVYQDITFPETNEIKSYENYMGVNFITFGAKVAIHF
;
A
#
# COMPACT_ATOMS: atom_id res chain seq x y z
N MET A 1 -22.56 1.55 -18.68
CA MET A 1 -22.50 2.12 -17.31
C MET A 1 -21.12 1.96 -16.64
N ILE A 2 -20.30 0.99 -17.04
CA ILE A 2 -19.01 0.63 -16.42
C ILE A 2 -17.87 1.65 -16.70
N LEU A 3 -17.94 2.42 -17.79
CA LEU A 3 -16.86 3.36 -18.17
C LEU A 3 -16.84 4.66 -17.33
N LYS A 4 -17.96 5.06 -16.75
CA LYS A 4 -18.03 6.29 -15.93
C LYS A 4 -17.42 6.09 -14.53
N THR A 5 -17.55 4.89 -13.96
CA THR A 5 -17.01 4.57 -12.62
C THR A 5 -15.48 4.56 -12.57
N LYS A 6 -14.80 4.14 -13.65
CA LYS A 6 -13.33 4.13 -13.72
C LYS A 6 -12.70 5.53 -13.62
N LYS A 7 -13.37 6.57 -14.15
CA LYS A 7 -12.88 7.96 -14.08
C LYS A 7 -12.92 8.51 -12.65
N TYR A 8 -13.94 8.16 -11.86
CA TYR A 8 -14.05 8.62 -10.47
C TYR A 8 -13.05 7.95 -9.54
N ILE A 9 -12.74 6.67 -9.73
CA ILE A 9 -11.73 5.95 -8.94
C ILE A 9 -10.34 6.54 -9.20
N LEU A 10 -9.99 6.81 -10.46
CA LEU A 10 -8.71 7.44 -10.80
C LEU A 10 -8.60 8.87 -10.24
N SER A 11 -9.71 9.63 -10.25
CA SER A 11 -9.75 10.99 -9.70
C SER A 11 -9.61 11.01 -8.18
N ILE A 12 -10.19 10.04 -7.47
CA ILE A 12 -10.05 9.90 -6.01
C ILE A 12 -8.63 9.47 -5.63
N CYS A 13 -8.00 8.56 -6.38
CA CYS A 13 -6.60 8.21 -6.18
C CYS A 13 -5.66 9.42 -6.43
N LEU A 14 -5.93 10.24 -7.44
CA LEU A 14 -5.14 11.44 -7.73
C LEU A 14 -5.31 12.52 -6.65
N LEU A 15 -6.52 12.67 -6.09
CA LEU A 15 -6.81 13.58 -4.98
C LEU A 15 -6.14 13.14 -3.66
N LEU A 16 -6.00 11.84 -3.42
CA LEU A 16 -5.28 11.31 -2.25
C LEU A 16 -3.76 11.46 -2.38
N LEU A 17 -3.21 11.51 -3.59
CA LEU A 17 -1.78 11.78 -3.81
C LEU A 17 -1.40 13.27 -3.67
N SER A 18 -2.36 14.19 -3.85
CA SER A 18 -2.09 15.64 -3.80
C SER A 18 -2.00 16.22 -2.38
N SER A 19 -2.23 15.43 -1.34
CA SER A 19 -2.18 15.89 0.06
C SER A 19 -0.81 15.76 0.73
N LEU A 20 0.25 15.44 0.00
CA LEU A 20 1.63 15.57 0.47
C LEU A 20 2.11 17.01 0.30
N LEU A 21 1.44 17.96 0.94
CA LEU A 21 1.95 19.32 1.13
C LEU A 21 3.13 19.23 2.11
N MET A 22 4.33 19.23 1.57
CA MET A 22 5.55 19.33 2.36
C MET A 22 5.68 20.75 2.85
N ALA A 23 5.64 20.95 4.16
CA ALA A 23 5.94 22.25 4.76
C ALA A 23 7.45 22.51 4.61
N GLU A 24 7.81 23.71 4.17
CA GLU A 24 9.19 24.14 4.06
C GLU A 24 9.67 24.77 5.37
N VAL A 25 10.97 24.67 5.63
CA VAL A 25 11.60 25.27 6.82
C VAL A 25 12.67 26.25 6.38
N VAL A 26 12.50 27.50 6.72
CA VAL A 26 13.52 28.54 6.53
C VAL A 26 14.36 28.68 7.79
N VAL A 27 15.66 28.47 7.67
CA VAL A 27 16.63 28.67 8.76
C VAL A 27 17.30 29.98 8.58
N LEU A 28 17.18 30.84 9.61
CA LEU A 28 17.82 32.16 9.65
C LEU A 28 19.25 32.03 10.16
N ARG A 29 20.11 33.00 9.80
CA ARG A 29 21.50 33.11 10.30
C ARG A 29 21.58 33.30 11.82
N SER A 30 20.51 33.81 12.43
CA SER A 30 20.37 33.87 13.87
C SER A 30 20.22 32.53 14.58
N GLY A 31 20.07 31.41 13.82
CA GLY A 31 19.79 30.08 14.33
C GLY A 31 18.29 29.80 14.54
N GLN A 32 17.43 30.77 14.33
CA GLN A 32 15.98 30.60 14.41
C GLN A 32 15.47 29.87 13.15
N SER A 33 14.52 28.96 13.30
CA SER A 33 13.87 28.29 12.18
C SER A 33 12.37 28.60 12.17
N VAL A 34 11.84 28.92 10.98
CA VAL A 34 10.42 29.21 10.75
C VAL A 34 9.86 28.19 9.79
N ARG A 35 8.74 27.54 10.19
CA ARG A 35 8.03 26.54 9.41
C ARG A 35 6.81 27.14 8.74
N GLY A 36 6.57 26.79 7.49
CA GLY A 36 5.39 27.19 6.74
C GLY A 36 5.54 26.97 5.26
N ASP A 37 4.54 27.42 4.50
CA ASP A 37 4.57 27.40 3.04
C ASP A 37 5.27 28.66 2.53
N ILE A 38 6.25 28.53 1.65
CA ILE A 38 6.85 29.68 0.97
C ILE A 38 5.84 30.24 -0.02
N VAL A 39 5.40 31.45 0.23
CA VAL A 39 4.43 32.18 -0.61
C VAL A 39 5.13 32.99 -1.71
N LEU A 40 6.32 33.52 -1.40
CA LEU A 40 7.15 34.28 -2.32
C LEU A 40 8.62 34.10 -1.95
N GLN A 41 9.45 33.90 -2.95
CA GLN A 41 10.90 33.88 -2.84
C GLN A 41 11.49 34.60 -4.03
N ASN A 42 12.33 35.61 -3.79
CA ASN A 42 13.12 36.29 -4.79
C ASN A 42 14.53 36.58 -4.25
N GLU A 43 15.35 37.33 -4.99
CA GLU A 43 16.73 37.66 -4.60
C GLU A 43 16.82 38.50 -3.34
N ASP A 44 15.78 39.24 -3.00
CA ASP A 44 15.77 40.21 -1.88
C ASP A 44 15.08 39.67 -0.62
N VAL A 45 14.01 38.82 -0.82
CA VAL A 45 13.11 38.49 0.29
C VAL A 45 12.49 37.15 0.14
N VAL A 46 12.24 36.48 1.28
CA VAL A 46 11.39 35.29 1.38
C VAL A 46 10.18 35.58 2.28
N ILE A 47 8.97 35.18 1.83
CA ILE A 47 7.73 35.32 2.60
C ILE A 47 7.20 33.90 2.87
N ILE A 48 7.06 33.59 4.18
CA ILE A 48 6.56 32.32 4.67
C ILE A 48 5.20 32.53 5.31
N ARG A 49 4.27 31.64 5.00
CA ARG A 49 2.98 31.52 5.69
C ARG A 49 3.07 30.41 6.72
N SER A 50 3.04 30.76 8.00
CA SER A 50 3.01 29.79 9.10
C SER A 50 1.66 29.05 9.16
N SER A 51 1.61 27.89 9.84
CA SER A 51 0.41 27.05 9.98
C SER A 51 -0.79 27.77 10.64
N ASN A 52 -0.57 28.84 11.36
CA ASN A 52 -1.61 29.72 11.93
C ASN A 52 -2.09 30.80 10.96
N GLY A 53 -1.61 30.78 9.69
CA GLY A 53 -1.99 31.73 8.64
C GLY A 53 -1.22 33.06 8.64
N MET A 54 -0.36 33.31 9.62
CA MET A 54 0.47 34.53 9.67
C MET A 54 1.55 34.46 8.60
N ARG A 55 1.82 35.64 7.99
CA ARG A 55 2.90 35.82 7.02
C ARG A 55 4.09 36.45 7.68
N HIS A 56 5.25 35.86 7.54
CA HIS A 56 6.51 36.37 8.00
C HIS A 56 7.40 36.67 6.80
N GLN A 57 8.00 37.85 6.78
CA GLN A 57 8.88 38.28 5.71
C GLN A 57 10.29 38.41 6.26
N TYR A 58 11.26 37.81 5.58
CA TYR A 58 12.67 37.83 5.92
C TYR A 58 13.50 38.29 4.72
N PRO A 59 14.43 39.20 4.86
CA PRO A 59 15.39 39.53 3.80
C PRO A 59 16.34 38.35 3.56
N MET A 60 16.68 38.10 2.30
CA MET A 60 17.49 36.93 1.90
C MET A 60 18.88 36.93 2.55
N ASN A 61 19.45 38.08 2.90
CA ASN A 61 20.72 38.15 3.62
C ASN A 61 20.65 37.59 5.05
N GLU A 62 19.48 37.51 5.66
CA GLU A 62 19.24 36.88 6.97
C GLU A 62 18.91 35.40 6.87
N VAL A 63 18.63 34.87 5.67
CA VAL A 63 18.34 33.46 5.43
C VAL A 63 19.65 32.72 5.28
N LEU A 64 19.85 31.69 6.11
CA LEU A 64 20.99 30.78 6.00
C LEU A 64 20.74 29.70 4.97
N THR A 65 19.56 29.08 5.03
CA THR A 65 19.13 28.02 4.08
C THR A 65 17.63 27.84 4.12
N ILE A 66 17.07 27.40 2.99
CA ILE A 66 15.68 26.98 2.86
C ILE A 66 15.73 25.45 2.66
N GLN A 67 15.04 24.71 3.53
CA GLN A 67 15.02 23.25 3.52
C GLN A 67 13.59 22.75 3.39
N GLU A 68 13.36 21.81 2.50
CA GLU A 68 12.15 21.00 2.56
C GLU A 68 12.18 20.12 3.82
N GLU A 69 11.08 19.93 4.48
CA GLU A 69 11.00 19.23 5.79
C GLU A 69 11.63 17.82 5.75
N ALA A 70 11.75 17.22 4.57
CA ALA A 70 12.44 15.94 4.33
C ALA A 70 13.95 15.99 4.64
N GLN A 71 14.59 17.18 4.68
CA GLN A 71 16.05 17.32 4.85
C GLN A 71 16.49 17.66 6.27
N LYS A 72 15.56 17.95 7.20
CA LYS A 72 15.89 18.43 8.55
C LYS A 72 16.72 17.47 9.41
N ASN A 73 16.79 16.18 9.03
CA ASN A 73 17.62 15.19 9.75
C ASN A 73 19.11 15.21 9.35
N ILE A 74 19.50 15.96 8.32
CA ILE A 74 20.88 15.96 7.80
C ILE A 74 21.77 16.99 8.51
N VAL A 75 21.22 18.10 8.99
CA VAL A 75 22.02 19.21 9.52
C VAL A 75 22.40 19.06 11.00
N LYS A 76 21.69 18.24 11.78
CA LYS A 76 22.09 17.95 13.18
C LYS A 76 23.23 16.96 13.33
N GLU A 77 23.60 16.24 12.26
CA GLU A 77 24.65 15.21 12.29
C GLU A 77 25.98 15.61 11.59
N ALA A 78 26.09 16.81 11.05
CA ALA A 78 27.33 17.27 10.39
C ALA A 78 28.49 17.56 11.35
N SER A 79 28.35 17.28 12.65
CA SER A 79 29.38 17.50 13.67
C SER A 79 29.89 16.23 14.33
N SER A 80 29.66 15.04 13.78
CA SER A 80 30.40 13.85 14.20
C SER A 80 30.24 12.71 13.21
N THR A 81 31.37 12.28 12.63
CA THR A 81 31.63 10.96 12.01
C THR A 81 30.58 10.43 11.04
N THR A 82 30.98 10.24 9.79
CA THR A 82 30.28 9.55 8.70
C THR A 82 29.47 8.35 9.22
N PRO A 83 28.15 8.43 9.33
CA PRO A 83 27.38 7.23 9.59
C PRO A 83 27.22 6.50 8.25
N ASN A 84 27.83 5.36 8.18
CA ASN A 84 27.58 4.34 7.18
C ASN A 84 26.06 4.11 7.12
N LYS A 85 25.38 4.71 6.14
CA LYS A 85 23.93 4.60 5.94
C LYS A 85 23.66 3.16 5.53
N LYS A 86 23.57 2.26 6.52
CA LYS A 86 23.09 0.89 6.29
C LYS A 86 21.71 1.04 5.63
N LYS A 87 21.63 0.70 4.34
CA LYS A 87 20.37 0.45 3.66
C LYS A 87 19.68 -0.64 4.48
N THR A 88 18.74 -0.28 5.31
CA THR A 88 18.04 -1.23 6.16
C THR A 88 17.07 -1.98 5.29
N VAL A 89 17.47 -3.16 4.83
CA VAL A 89 16.54 -4.14 4.26
C VAL A 89 15.57 -4.50 5.38
N SER A 90 14.31 -4.41 5.11
CA SER A 90 13.22 -4.69 6.06
C SER A 90 12.47 -5.92 5.60
N LEU A 91 12.11 -6.77 6.53
CA LEU A 91 11.30 -7.96 6.33
C LEU A 91 9.91 -7.74 6.91
N SER A 92 8.87 -8.18 6.20
CA SER A 92 7.52 -8.20 6.73
C SER A 92 6.90 -9.58 6.55
N ALA A 93 6.35 -10.12 7.61
CA ALA A 93 5.54 -11.33 7.60
C ALA A 93 4.09 -10.96 7.93
N GLN A 94 3.15 -11.46 7.14
CA GLN A 94 1.73 -11.12 7.28
C GLN A 94 0.89 -12.39 7.27
N ALA A 95 -0.18 -12.41 8.09
CA ALA A 95 -1.22 -13.43 8.07
C ALA A 95 -2.59 -12.74 7.99
N MET A 96 -3.51 -13.32 7.25
CA MET A 96 -4.84 -12.76 7.04
C MET A 96 -5.88 -13.86 6.88
N GLY A 97 -7.14 -13.52 7.16
CA GLY A 97 -8.26 -14.44 6.96
C GLY A 97 -9.59 -13.77 7.21
N GLY A 98 -10.64 -14.32 6.62
CA GLY A 98 -11.97 -13.75 6.72
C GLY A 98 -12.97 -14.29 5.72
N ALA A 99 -13.92 -13.45 5.32
CA ALA A 99 -14.97 -13.75 4.37
C ALA A 99 -14.50 -13.54 2.93
N LEU A 100 -14.98 -14.38 2.05
CA LEU A 100 -14.81 -14.32 0.61
C LEU A 100 -16.17 -14.17 -0.05
N TYR A 101 -16.29 -13.30 -1.04
CA TYR A 101 -17.44 -13.20 -1.92
C TYR A 101 -17.02 -13.44 -3.37
N VAL A 102 -17.74 -14.30 -4.04
CA VAL A 102 -17.55 -14.58 -5.48
C VAL A 102 -18.89 -14.35 -6.17
N PRO A 103 -18.99 -13.40 -7.12
CA PRO A 103 -20.20 -13.23 -7.94
C PRO A 103 -20.64 -14.56 -8.54
N TYR A 104 -21.93 -14.87 -8.45
CA TYR A 104 -22.60 -16.11 -8.90
C TYR A 104 -22.33 -17.37 -8.07
N LEU A 105 -21.25 -17.43 -7.27
CA LEU A 105 -20.97 -18.58 -6.39
C LEU A 105 -21.36 -18.29 -4.92
N GLY A 106 -21.43 -17.01 -4.52
CA GLY A 106 -21.85 -16.60 -3.18
C GLY A 106 -20.70 -16.40 -2.20
N TRP A 107 -20.98 -16.64 -0.93
CA TRP A 107 -20.06 -16.42 0.18
C TRP A 107 -19.21 -17.64 0.50
N GLY A 108 -17.99 -17.39 0.96
CA GLY A 108 -17.05 -18.38 1.40
C GLY A 108 -16.07 -17.84 2.42
N GLY A 109 -14.99 -18.54 2.63
CA GLY A 109 -13.91 -18.16 3.53
C GLY A 109 -12.57 -18.10 2.81
N TYR A 110 -11.63 -17.33 3.36
CA TYR A 110 -10.26 -17.33 2.90
C TYR A 110 -9.26 -17.24 4.06
N ALA A 111 -8.07 -17.74 3.81
CA ALA A 111 -6.91 -17.55 4.66
C ALA A 111 -5.67 -17.33 3.79
N GLY A 112 -4.70 -16.58 4.29
CA GLY A 112 -3.47 -16.31 3.56
C GLY A 112 -2.32 -15.88 4.45
N ALA A 113 -1.12 -15.96 3.88
CA ALA A 113 0.11 -15.47 4.49
C ALA A 113 1.04 -14.91 3.43
N ASP A 114 1.83 -13.89 3.78
CA ASP A 114 2.83 -13.25 2.90
C ASP A 114 4.17 -13.10 3.60
N LEU A 115 5.23 -13.20 2.80
CA LEU A 115 6.58 -12.79 3.16
C LEU A 115 7.03 -11.71 2.17
N LEU A 116 7.36 -10.54 2.69
CA LEU A 116 7.72 -9.36 1.91
C LEU A 116 9.11 -8.87 2.33
N VAL A 117 9.90 -8.50 1.36
CA VAL A 117 11.22 -7.87 1.54
C VAL A 117 11.17 -6.49 0.92
N GLY A 118 11.70 -5.49 1.60
CA GLY A 118 11.64 -4.12 1.11
C GLY A 118 12.55 -3.18 1.85
N ALA A 119 12.23 -1.91 1.77
CA ALA A 119 12.94 -0.83 2.43
C ALA A 119 11.98 0.03 3.24
N ASN A 120 12.43 0.44 4.42
CA ASN A 120 11.74 1.45 5.20
C ASN A 120 12.25 2.83 4.79
N LEU A 121 11.32 3.70 4.43
CA LEU A 121 11.54 5.09 4.06
C LEU A 121 10.98 6.02 5.15
N MET A 122 11.31 7.31 5.07
CA MET A 122 10.76 8.36 5.94
C MET A 122 10.80 7.97 7.44
N ASN A 123 11.99 7.63 7.95
CA ASN A 123 12.18 7.21 9.34
C ASN A 123 11.31 6.02 9.76
N LYS A 124 11.24 5.01 8.91
CA LYS A 124 10.45 3.78 9.11
C LYS A 124 8.92 4.01 9.12
N LYS A 125 8.44 5.14 8.61
CA LYS A 125 7.00 5.40 8.48
C LYS A 125 6.40 4.76 7.23
N VAL A 126 7.18 4.63 6.15
CA VAL A 126 6.73 4.05 4.89
C VAL A 126 7.58 2.83 4.58
N PHE A 127 6.93 1.70 4.39
CA PHE A 127 7.54 0.47 3.86
C PHE A 127 7.17 0.32 2.39
N VAL A 128 8.15 0.09 1.54
CA VAL A 128 7.98 -0.26 0.13
C VAL A 128 8.70 -1.57 -0.11
N GLY A 129 7.99 -2.56 -0.58
CA GLY A 129 8.55 -3.88 -0.75
C GLY A 129 7.83 -4.73 -1.78
N GLY A 130 8.34 -5.92 -1.96
CA GLY A 130 7.72 -6.97 -2.76
C GLY A 130 7.92 -8.32 -2.12
N GLY A 131 7.14 -9.28 -2.54
CA GLY A 131 7.25 -10.63 -1.99
C GLY A 131 6.25 -11.60 -2.54
N ILE A 132 6.22 -12.74 -1.88
CA ILE A 132 5.42 -13.90 -2.25
C ILE A 132 4.48 -14.25 -1.12
N GLY A 133 3.32 -14.79 -1.46
CA GLY A 133 2.36 -15.26 -0.48
C GLY A 133 1.69 -16.57 -0.85
N TYR A 134 0.73 -16.95 -0.03
CA TYR A 134 -0.19 -18.04 -0.27
C TYR A 134 -1.61 -17.62 0.11
N ARG A 135 -2.59 -17.96 -0.71
CA ARG A 135 -4.01 -17.71 -0.49
C ARG A 135 -4.77 -19.00 -0.68
N ALA A 136 -5.49 -19.44 0.34
CA ALA A 136 -6.50 -20.49 0.26
C ALA A 136 -7.89 -19.84 0.30
N LYS A 137 -8.73 -20.10 -0.66
CA LYS A 137 -10.09 -19.57 -0.83
C LYS A 137 -11.06 -20.72 -0.98
N ILE A 138 -12.12 -20.78 -0.19
CA ILE A 138 -13.11 -21.85 -0.21
C ILE A 138 -14.48 -21.23 -0.43
N VAL A 139 -15.17 -21.63 -1.48
CA VAL A 139 -16.55 -21.25 -1.79
C VAL A 139 -17.29 -22.45 -2.36
N ASN A 140 -18.53 -22.68 -1.91
CA ASN A 140 -19.36 -23.81 -2.35
C ASN A 140 -18.66 -25.20 -2.27
N LYS A 141 -17.84 -25.42 -1.22
CA LYS A 141 -17.03 -26.63 -1.01
C LYS A 141 -15.86 -26.80 -2.00
N GLU A 142 -15.68 -25.89 -2.92
CA GLU A 142 -14.53 -25.85 -3.83
C GLU A 142 -13.40 -25.03 -3.21
N ALA A 143 -12.17 -25.54 -3.30
CA ALA A 143 -10.98 -24.89 -2.80
C ALA A 143 -10.13 -24.34 -3.94
N TYR A 144 -9.80 -23.08 -3.88
CA TYR A 144 -8.91 -22.37 -4.80
C TYR A 144 -7.67 -21.93 -4.06
N SER A 145 -6.51 -22.22 -4.61
CA SER A 145 -5.23 -21.85 -4.02
C SER A 145 -4.44 -21.01 -5.00
N PHE A 146 -3.85 -19.91 -4.48
CA PHE A 146 -3.05 -18.98 -5.26
C PHE A 146 -1.75 -18.67 -4.57
N ILE A 147 -0.72 -18.44 -5.36
CA ILE A 147 0.60 -17.96 -4.93
C ILE A 147 0.77 -16.55 -5.51
N PRO A 148 0.43 -15.48 -4.77
CA PRO A 148 0.61 -14.12 -5.23
C PRO A 148 2.10 -13.73 -5.20
N LEU A 149 2.57 -13.16 -6.31
CA LEU A 149 3.78 -12.35 -6.38
C LEU A 149 3.32 -10.88 -6.39
N GLN A 150 3.74 -10.09 -5.41
CA GLN A 150 3.16 -8.76 -5.19
C GLN A 150 4.20 -7.72 -4.80
N VAL A 151 3.88 -6.47 -5.12
CA VAL A 151 4.53 -5.28 -4.58
C VAL A 151 3.56 -4.60 -3.63
N CYS A 152 4.10 -3.98 -2.59
CA CYS A 152 3.28 -3.31 -1.59
C CYS A 152 3.92 -2.01 -1.14
N ILE A 153 3.06 -1.08 -0.75
CA ILE A 153 3.40 0.11 -0.02
C ILE A 153 2.53 0.17 1.22
N SER A 154 3.13 0.38 2.37
CA SER A 154 2.39 0.62 3.61
C SER A 154 2.95 1.82 4.36
N SER A 155 2.08 2.56 5.02
CA SER A 155 2.44 3.78 5.74
C SER A 155 1.79 3.81 7.11
N VAL A 156 2.54 4.28 8.09
CA VAL A 156 2.06 4.58 9.43
C VAL A 156 1.80 6.09 9.53
N LEU A 157 0.55 6.43 9.81
CA LEU A 157 0.05 7.80 9.82
C LEU A 157 0.24 8.42 11.21
N GLY A 158 1.40 9.01 11.46
CA GLY A 158 1.69 9.70 12.71
C GLY A 158 3.09 9.46 13.25
N GLU A 159 3.41 10.15 14.34
CA GLU A 159 4.74 10.11 14.99
C GLU A 159 4.73 9.29 16.30
N LYS A 160 3.56 8.89 16.74
CA LYS A 160 3.40 8.14 17.98
C LYS A 160 3.84 6.68 17.79
N GLN A 161 4.25 6.05 18.88
CA GLN A 161 4.58 4.62 18.91
C GLN A 161 3.42 3.74 18.42
N ASN A 162 2.18 4.18 18.68
CA ASN A 162 0.96 3.54 18.24
C ASN A 162 0.20 4.52 17.35
N ALA A 163 -0.03 4.14 16.09
CA ALA A 163 -0.65 5.02 15.12
C ALA A 163 -1.41 4.23 14.04
N PRO A 164 -2.39 4.86 13.38
CA PRO A 164 -3.07 4.25 12.24
C PRO A 164 -2.08 3.86 11.15
N ALA A 165 -2.36 2.77 10.46
CA ALA A 165 -1.57 2.27 9.35
C ALA A 165 -2.48 1.99 8.16
N VAL A 166 -1.98 2.30 6.96
CA VAL A 166 -2.65 2.02 5.70
C VAL A 166 -1.69 1.29 4.78
N GLY A 167 -2.22 0.45 3.90
CA GLY A 167 -1.42 -0.28 2.94
C GLY A 167 -2.16 -0.51 1.63
N LEU A 168 -1.38 -0.65 0.57
CA LEU A 168 -1.85 -1.04 -0.76
C LEU A 168 -0.92 -2.13 -1.28
N ASN A 169 -1.49 -3.11 -1.96
CA ASN A 169 -0.74 -4.15 -2.64
C ASN A 169 -1.27 -4.35 -4.06
N LEU A 170 -0.37 -4.70 -4.97
CA LEU A 170 -0.66 -5.01 -6.35
C LEU A 170 0.20 -6.20 -6.75
N GLY A 171 -0.39 -7.19 -7.40
CA GLY A 171 0.34 -8.38 -7.80
C GLY A 171 -0.37 -9.23 -8.83
N TYR A 172 0.20 -10.41 -9.02
CA TYR A 172 -0.37 -11.47 -9.83
C TYR A 172 -0.41 -12.76 -9.01
N GLY A 173 -1.59 -13.33 -8.83
CA GLY A 173 -1.76 -14.60 -8.13
C GLY A 173 -1.69 -15.77 -9.12
N PHE A 174 -0.65 -16.57 -9.05
CA PHE A 174 -0.52 -17.81 -9.80
C PHE A 174 -1.41 -18.87 -9.16
N ALA A 175 -2.27 -19.52 -9.94
CA ALA A 175 -3.09 -20.59 -9.42
C ALA A 175 -2.25 -21.84 -9.14
N ALA A 176 -2.45 -22.45 -7.97
CA ALA A 176 -1.81 -23.70 -7.57
C ALA A 176 -2.70 -24.93 -7.82
N ASN A 177 -3.94 -24.73 -8.20
CA ASN A 177 -4.90 -25.82 -8.52
C ASN A 177 -4.92 -26.09 -10.02
N ALA A 178 -5.04 -27.37 -10.40
CA ALA A 178 -5.30 -27.76 -11.77
C ALA A 178 -6.66 -27.21 -12.24
N GLY A 179 -6.73 -26.77 -13.50
CA GLY A 179 -7.96 -26.23 -14.09
C GLY A 179 -8.29 -24.78 -13.71
N THR A 180 -7.44 -24.13 -12.92
CA THR A 180 -7.55 -22.70 -12.60
C THR A 180 -6.35 -21.95 -13.16
N GLN A 181 -6.58 -20.79 -13.74
CA GLN A 181 -5.54 -19.85 -14.16
C GLN A 181 -5.52 -18.66 -13.20
N GLY A 182 -4.33 -18.17 -12.94
CA GLY A 182 -4.14 -17.00 -12.09
C GLY A 182 -4.59 -15.71 -12.75
N GLY A 183 -4.44 -14.60 -12.00
CA GLY A 183 -4.79 -13.27 -12.48
C GLY A 183 -4.29 -12.18 -11.55
N ILE A 184 -4.63 -10.95 -11.92
CA ILE A 184 -4.24 -9.75 -11.19
C ILE A 184 -4.92 -9.76 -9.80
N CYS A 185 -4.16 -9.36 -8.78
CA CYS A 185 -4.67 -9.11 -7.43
C CYS A 185 -4.33 -7.69 -6.99
N VAL A 186 -5.30 -7.03 -6.36
CA VAL A 186 -5.18 -5.68 -5.80
C VAL A 186 -5.80 -5.70 -4.42
N GLY A 187 -5.07 -5.20 -3.43
CA GLY A 187 -5.56 -5.16 -2.07
C GLY A 187 -5.30 -3.84 -1.37
N ALA A 188 -6.07 -3.59 -0.33
CA ALA A 188 -5.93 -2.46 0.55
C ALA A 188 -6.06 -2.90 2.01
N ASP A 189 -5.27 -2.26 2.86
CA ASP A 189 -5.20 -2.55 4.29
C ASP A 189 -5.45 -1.27 5.10
N LEU A 190 -6.19 -1.41 6.18
CA LEU A 190 -6.39 -0.37 7.18
C LEU A 190 -6.23 -0.99 8.57
N GLY A 191 -5.40 -0.41 9.41
CA GLY A 191 -5.13 -0.99 10.71
C GLY A 191 -4.51 -0.02 11.71
N TRP A 192 -4.03 -0.59 12.79
CA TRP A 192 -3.32 0.12 13.85
C TRP A 192 -1.96 -0.53 14.06
N SER A 193 -0.94 0.29 14.06
CA SER A 193 0.46 -0.10 14.22
C SER A 193 0.88 0.08 15.68
N PHE A 194 1.53 -0.94 16.23
CA PHE A 194 2.08 -0.99 17.57
C PHE A 194 3.59 -1.22 17.50
N GLN A 195 4.38 -0.33 18.06
CA GLN A 195 5.82 -0.53 18.14
C GLN A 195 6.15 -1.45 19.31
N VAL A 196 6.64 -2.64 19.03
CA VAL A 196 6.99 -3.66 20.04
C VAL A 196 8.45 -3.50 20.47
N SER A 197 9.34 -3.12 19.56
CA SER A 197 10.75 -2.85 19.84
C SER A 197 11.28 -1.72 18.94
N GLN A 198 12.55 -1.35 19.10
CA GLN A 198 13.18 -0.37 18.21
C GLN A 198 13.22 -0.83 16.73
N GLU A 199 13.20 -2.14 16.50
CA GLU A 199 13.32 -2.73 15.17
C GLU A 199 12.05 -3.43 14.70
N ALA A 200 11.13 -3.78 15.60
CA ALA A 200 9.94 -4.55 15.29
C ALA A 200 8.65 -3.77 15.55
N ARG A 201 7.71 -3.90 14.63
CA ARG A 201 6.38 -3.30 14.68
C ARG A 201 5.32 -4.32 14.28
N VAL A 202 4.22 -4.36 15.02
CA VAL A 202 3.05 -5.19 14.74
C VAL A 202 1.92 -4.30 14.22
N VAL A 203 1.28 -4.70 13.15
CA VAL A 203 0.08 -4.04 12.61
C VAL A 203 -1.08 -5.01 12.72
N LEU A 204 -2.14 -4.59 13.39
CA LEU A 204 -3.42 -5.29 13.45
C LEU A 204 -4.44 -4.49 12.65
N GLY A 205 -5.19 -5.14 11.78
CA GLY A 205 -6.11 -4.40 10.93
C GLY A 205 -7.06 -5.25 10.13
N LEU A 206 -7.73 -4.58 9.23
CA LEU A 206 -8.61 -5.14 8.23
C LEU A 206 -7.91 -5.10 6.88
N ASN A 207 -8.19 -6.10 6.06
CA ASN A 207 -7.75 -6.10 4.67
C ASN A 207 -8.92 -6.40 3.73
N THR A 208 -8.82 -5.89 2.52
CA THR A 208 -9.66 -6.27 1.40
C THR A 208 -8.77 -6.56 0.20
N GLU A 209 -9.10 -7.59 -0.56
CA GLU A 209 -8.37 -7.95 -1.78
C GLU A 209 -9.37 -8.31 -2.87
N TRP A 210 -9.18 -7.77 -4.05
CA TRP A 210 -9.82 -8.24 -5.28
C TRP A 210 -8.80 -9.02 -6.10
N GLN A 211 -9.18 -10.24 -6.51
CA GLN A 211 -8.35 -11.10 -7.34
C GLN A 211 -9.16 -11.65 -8.50
N GLN A 212 -8.65 -11.46 -9.71
CA GLN A 212 -9.17 -12.09 -10.90
C GLN A 212 -8.55 -13.47 -11.08
N ALA A 213 -9.32 -14.43 -11.60
CA ALA A 213 -8.84 -15.72 -12.02
C ALA A 213 -9.71 -16.26 -13.16
N GLN A 214 -9.29 -17.35 -13.77
CA GLN A 214 -10.12 -18.10 -14.73
C GLN A 214 -10.19 -19.55 -14.27
N THR A 215 -11.37 -20.15 -14.32
CA THR A 215 -11.57 -21.56 -13.98
C THR A 215 -12.13 -22.32 -15.18
N LYS A 216 -11.73 -23.55 -15.34
CA LYS A 216 -12.30 -24.44 -16.35
C LYS A 216 -13.74 -24.76 -16.00
N VAL A 217 -14.61 -24.63 -16.98
CA VAL A 217 -15.99 -25.10 -16.95
C VAL A 217 -16.22 -26.07 -18.09
N TYR A 218 -16.91 -27.13 -17.79
CA TYR A 218 -17.31 -28.11 -18.80
C TYR A 218 -18.73 -27.79 -19.21
N GLN A 219 -18.93 -27.61 -20.50
CA GLN A 219 -20.24 -27.41 -21.08
C GLN A 219 -20.60 -28.63 -21.94
N ASP A 220 -21.59 -29.39 -21.47
CA ASP A 220 -22.12 -30.49 -22.20
C ASP A 220 -23.14 -29.99 -23.24
N ILE A 221 -22.85 -30.23 -24.50
CA ILE A 221 -23.76 -29.92 -25.61
C ILE A 221 -24.30 -31.26 -26.18
N THR A 222 -25.61 -31.41 -26.08
CA THR A 222 -26.32 -32.53 -26.70
C THR A 222 -26.63 -32.19 -28.16
N PHE A 223 -26.19 -33.00 -29.10
CA PHE A 223 -26.52 -32.86 -30.51
C PHE A 223 -27.82 -33.58 -30.80
N PRO A 224 -28.93 -32.85 -31.16
CA PRO A 224 -30.24 -33.47 -31.31
C PRO A 224 -30.32 -34.54 -32.43
N GLU A 225 -29.45 -34.40 -33.42
CA GLU A 225 -29.45 -35.32 -34.61
C GLU A 225 -28.82 -36.68 -34.32
N THR A 226 -27.84 -36.72 -33.40
CA THR A 226 -27.08 -37.94 -33.09
C THR A 226 -27.29 -38.44 -31.68
N ASN A 227 -27.96 -37.67 -30.81
CA ASN A 227 -28.06 -37.92 -29.38
C ASN A 227 -26.68 -38.02 -28.68
N GLU A 228 -25.62 -37.54 -29.33
CA GLU A 228 -24.28 -37.50 -28.74
C GLU A 228 -24.14 -36.30 -27.80
N ILE A 229 -23.56 -36.55 -26.63
CA ILE A 229 -23.16 -35.51 -25.69
C ILE A 229 -21.67 -35.25 -25.87
N LYS A 230 -21.30 -34.01 -26.24
CA LYS A 230 -19.90 -33.60 -26.31
C LYS A 230 -19.63 -32.59 -25.25
N SER A 231 -18.64 -32.86 -24.39
CA SER A 231 -18.17 -31.94 -23.37
C SER A 231 -17.10 -31.01 -23.96
N TYR A 232 -17.34 -29.72 -23.90
CA TYR A 232 -16.39 -28.71 -24.32
C TYR A 232 -15.77 -28.03 -23.08
N GLU A 233 -14.44 -27.95 -23.08
CA GLU A 233 -13.71 -27.18 -22.06
C GLU A 233 -13.70 -25.70 -22.44
N ASN A 234 -14.19 -24.85 -21.54
CA ASN A 234 -14.09 -23.40 -21.64
C ASN A 234 -13.50 -22.81 -20.36
N TYR A 235 -12.92 -21.61 -20.44
CA TYR A 235 -12.47 -20.85 -19.29
C TYR A 235 -13.47 -19.75 -18.98
N MET A 236 -13.94 -19.70 -17.74
CA MET A 236 -14.80 -18.63 -17.23
C MET A 236 -14.03 -17.75 -16.27
N GLY A 237 -14.10 -16.42 -16.47
CA GLY A 237 -13.52 -15.44 -15.55
C GLY A 237 -14.25 -15.40 -14.21
N VAL A 238 -13.51 -15.52 -13.13
CA VAL A 238 -14.00 -15.46 -11.75
C VAL A 238 -13.31 -14.33 -11.00
N ASN A 239 -14.10 -13.56 -10.26
CA ASN A 239 -13.59 -12.49 -9.41
C ASN A 239 -13.79 -12.86 -7.95
N PHE A 240 -12.70 -12.92 -7.19
CA PHE A 240 -12.69 -13.18 -5.77
C PHE A 240 -12.55 -11.83 -5.04
N ILE A 241 -13.49 -11.52 -4.15
CA ILE A 241 -13.47 -10.32 -3.31
C ILE A 241 -13.38 -10.80 -1.87
N THR A 242 -12.32 -10.44 -1.16
CA THR A 242 -12.08 -10.85 0.23
C THR A 242 -12.15 -9.68 1.18
N PHE A 243 -12.64 -9.93 2.38
CA PHE A 243 -12.68 -9.00 3.50
C PHE A 243 -12.27 -9.74 4.77
N GLY A 244 -11.30 -9.25 5.50
CA GLY A 244 -10.87 -9.97 6.68
C GLY A 244 -9.99 -9.21 7.64
N ALA A 245 -9.56 -9.93 8.67
CA ALA A 245 -8.56 -9.47 9.62
C ALA A 245 -7.16 -9.77 9.10
N LYS A 246 -6.21 -8.91 9.47
CA LYS A 246 -4.80 -9.01 9.12
C LYS A 246 -3.93 -8.75 10.34
N VAL A 247 -2.90 -9.55 10.49
CA VAL A 247 -1.77 -9.32 11.39
C VAL A 247 -0.51 -9.25 10.55
N ALA A 248 0.29 -8.21 10.74
CA ALA A 248 1.58 -8.08 10.08
C ALA A 248 2.66 -7.74 11.10
N ILE A 249 3.86 -8.29 10.91
CA ILE A 249 5.05 -7.98 11.70
C ILE A 249 6.10 -7.45 10.72
N HIS A 250 6.61 -6.27 11.02
CA HIS A 250 7.69 -5.61 10.27
C HIS A 250 8.95 -5.56 11.11
N PHE A 251 10.10 -5.92 10.50
CA PHE A 251 11.43 -5.92 11.09
C PHE A 251 12.37 -4.97 10.40
#